data_7f512e11952b15dc510f5440842d2e66
#
_entry.id   7f512e11952b15dc510f5440842d2e66
#
_cell.length_a   1.000
_cell.length_b   1.000
_cell.length_c   1.000
_cell.angle_alpha   90.00
_cell.angle_beta   90.00
_cell.angle_gamma   90.00
#
_symmetry.space_group_name_H-M   'P 1'
#
loop_
_entity.id
_entity.type
_entity.pdbx_description
1 polymer ?
#
loop_
_entity_poly.entity_id
_entity_poly.type
_entity_poly.pdbx_seq_one_letter_code
_entity_poly.pdbx_strand_id
1 'polypeptide(L)'
;MRNLALGVLVGLALVLTAEYLFVTQGGMPVATRSGPLPLERFLAGRALHVAIAKDAMRSSPLPPDETNLLAGAKVYRAQCELCHGAPGEAPTSPAARGMFPRPPRLMPPAKGVTDDPVGEICWKVRNGIRLTGMPAFEGALTEDQLWQVSLLLLKADQLPDQVKGALR
;
A
#
# COMPACT_ATOMS: atom_id res chain seq x y z
N MET A 1 33.08 36.43 0.23
CA MET A 1 31.96 35.90 -0.57
C MET A 1 32.43 34.89 -1.65
N ARG A 2 33.45 35.20 -2.47
CA ARG A 2 33.95 34.29 -3.54
C ARG A 2 34.41 32.91 -3.01
N ASN A 3 35.15 32.87 -1.91
CA ASN A 3 35.62 31.59 -1.34
C ASN A 3 34.49 30.77 -0.70
N LEU A 4 33.47 31.42 -0.14
CA LEU A 4 32.28 30.74 0.36
C LEU A 4 31.47 30.08 -0.80
N ALA A 5 31.26 30.86 -1.86
CA ALA A 5 30.57 30.35 -3.05
C ALA A 5 31.32 29.16 -3.67
N LEU A 6 32.64 29.25 -3.79
CA LEU A 6 33.48 28.15 -4.29
C LEU A 6 33.38 26.91 -3.37
N GLY A 7 33.44 27.08 -2.06
CA GLY A 7 33.30 25.99 -1.09
C GLY A 7 31.94 25.29 -1.19
N VAL A 8 30.84 26.04 -1.35
CA VAL A 8 29.49 25.48 -1.56
C VAL A 8 29.42 24.69 -2.86
N LEU A 9 29.97 25.21 -3.98
CA LEU A 9 29.96 24.50 -5.26
C LEU A 9 30.77 23.20 -5.20
N VAL A 10 31.95 23.23 -4.59
CA VAL A 10 32.76 22.02 -4.40
C VAL A 10 32.03 21.00 -3.51
N GLY A 11 31.44 21.44 -2.40
CA GLY A 11 30.66 20.55 -1.53
C GLY A 11 29.49 19.90 -2.26
N LEU A 12 28.74 20.68 -3.05
CA LEU A 12 27.63 20.15 -3.85
C LEU A 12 28.13 19.14 -4.89
N ALA A 13 29.22 19.44 -5.60
CA ALA A 13 29.80 18.53 -6.58
C ALA A 13 30.25 17.22 -5.94
N LEU A 14 30.84 17.25 -4.74
CA LEU A 14 31.24 16.04 -4.00
C LEU A 14 30.02 15.19 -3.61
N VAL A 15 28.94 15.80 -3.10
CA VAL A 15 27.72 15.09 -2.73
C VAL A 15 27.11 14.43 -3.96
N LEU A 16 26.91 15.17 -5.05
CA LEU A 16 26.34 14.63 -6.29
C LEU A 16 27.21 13.50 -6.89
N THR A 17 28.53 13.65 -6.81
CA THR A 17 29.45 12.59 -7.25
C THR A 17 29.33 11.35 -6.38
N ALA A 18 29.25 11.50 -5.06
CA ALA A 18 29.08 10.40 -4.13
C ALA A 18 27.74 9.66 -4.35
N GLU A 19 26.65 10.38 -4.55
CA GLU A 19 25.34 9.80 -4.90
C GLU A 19 25.39 9.05 -6.24
N TYR A 20 25.98 9.64 -7.25
CA TYR A 20 26.15 9.01 -8.55
C TYR A 20 26.95 7.70 -8.44
N LEU A 21 28.08 7.73 -7.72
CA LEU A 21 28.90 6.53 -7.50
C LEU A 21 28.15 5.49 -6.66
N PHE A 22 27.41 5.90 -5.64
CA PHE A 22 26.61 4.99 -4.82
C PHE A 22 25.59 4.22 -5.66
N VAL A 23 24.91 4.89 -6.60
CA VAL A 23 23.94 4.25 -7.49
C VAL A 23 24.64 3.38 -8.55
N THR A 24 25.69 3.89 -9.20
CA THR A 24 26.33 3.22 -10.35
C THR A 24 27.29 2.10 -9.96
N GLN A 25 27.85 2.14 -8.75
CA GLN A 25 28.77 1.11 -8.24
C GLN A 25 28.06 0.02 -7.41
N GLY A 26 26.74 -0.03 -7.45
CA GLY A 26 25.96 -1.09 -6.81
C GLY A 26 25.76 -0.91 -5.30
N GLY A 27 25.96 0.28 -4.76
CA GLY A 27 25.66 0.60 -3.36
C GLY A 27 24.17 0.62 -3.05
N MET A 28 23.32 0.91 -4.05
CA MET A 28 21.88 0.97 -3.87
C MET A 28 21.26 -0.44 -3.80
N PRO A 29 20.49 -0.78 -2.75
CA PRO A 29 19.81 -2.05 -2.64
C PRO A 29 18.63 -2.10 -3.62
N VAL A 30 18.68 -2.99 -4.61
CA VAL A 30 17.61 -3.17 -5.62
C VAL A 30 16.87 -4.51 -5.47
N ALA A 31 17.44 -5.46 -4.74
CA ALA A 31 16.80 -6.75 -4.50
C ALA A 31 15.81 -6.67 -3.33
N THR A 32 14.62 -7.26 -3.48
CA THR A 32 13.59 -7.28 -2.42
C THR A 32 14.05 -7.95 -1.12
N ARG A 33 15.06 -8.81 -1.18
CA ARG A 33 15.69 -9.44 -0.01
C ARG A 33 16.69 -8.54 0.72
N SER A 34 17.08 -7.43 0.13
CA SER A 34 17.98 -6.46 0.77
C SER A 34 17.20 -5.66 1.83
N GLY A 35 17.89 -5.24 2.89
CA GLY A 35 17.30 -4.34 3.88
C GLY A 35 17.02 -2.95 3.30
N PRO A 36 16.14 -2.17 3.94
CA PRO A 36 15.89 -0.79 3.55
C PRO A 36 17.11 0.11 3.80
N LEU A 37 17.24 1.15 3.01
CA LEU A 37 18.18 2.23 3.31
C LEU A 37 17.80 2.97 4.61
N PRO A 38 18.76 3.60 5.28
CA PRO A 38 18.45 4.50 6.39
C PRO A 38 17.38 5.54 5.96
N LEU A 39 16.38 5.77 6.82
CA LEU A 39 15.25 6.69 6.58
C LEU A 39 14.30 6.31 5.44
N GLU A 40 14.55 5.28 4.63
CA GLU A 40 13.69 4.89 3.51
C GLU A 40 12.23 4.70 3.93
N ARG A 41 11.99 3.91 4.98
CA ARG A 41 10.62 3.66 5.50
C ARG A 41 9.96 4.93 6.01
N PHE A 42 10.72 5.79 6.68
CA PHE A 42 10.20 7.04 7.19
C PHE A 42 9.79 7.98 6.06
N LEU A 43 10.67 8.17 5.08
CA LEU A 43 10.42 9.06 3.94
C LEU A 43 9.28 8.53 3.05
N ALA A 44 9.29 7.22 2.74
CA ALA A 44 8.23 6.59 1.95
C ALA A 44 6.87 6.66 2.65
N GLY A 45 6.83 6.35 3.95
CA GLY A 45 5.60 6.46 4.75
C GLY A 45 5.09 7.89 4.83
N ARG A 46 5.98 8.87 5.02
CA ARG A 46 5.60 10.28 5.06
C ARG A 46 5.06 10.78 3.70
N ALA A 47 5.71 10.40 2.61
CA ALA A 47 5.27 10.74 1.26
C ALA A 47 3.90 10.14 0.95
N LEU A 48 3.68 8.86 1.29
CA LEU A 48 2.40 8.19 1.13
C LEU A 48 1.30 8.90 1.93
N HIS A 49 1.55 9.19 3.21
CA HIS A 49 0.58 9.89 4.07
C HIS A 49 0.16 11.25 3.47
N VAL A 50 1.11 12.05 2.99
CA VAL A 50 0.82 13.34 2.34
C VAL A 50 0.03 13.17 1.05
N ALA A 51 0.36 12.14 0.24
CA ALA A 51 -0.36 11.87 -1.00
C ALA A 51 -1.83 11.50 -0.75
N ILE A 52 -2.10 10.71 0.29
CA ILE A 52 -3.45 10.23 0.65
C ILE A 52 -4.29 11.33 1.30
N ALA A 53 -3.68 12.29 1.99
CA ALA A 53 -4.38 13.22 2.88
C ALA A 53 -5.56 13.97 2.22
N LYS A 54 -5.50 14.22 0.91
CA LYS A 54 -6.58 14.89 0.17
C LYS A 54 -7.82 14.02 -0.01
N ASP A 55 -7.63 12.71 -0.12
CA ASP A 55 -8.70 11.76 -0.41
C ASP A 55 -9.14 10.97 0.83
N ALA A 56 -8.36 11.00 1.92
CA ALA A 56 -8.65 10.25 3.15
C ALA A 56 -10.05 10.54 3.72
N MET A 57 -10.51 11.78 3.62
CA MET A 57 -11.82 12.21 4.13
C MET A 57 -12.99 11.97 3.16
N ARG A 58 -12.76 11.36 1.99
CA ARG A 58 -13.84 11.03 1.06
C ARG A 58 -14.69 9.91 1.64
N SER A 59 -16.01 10.14 1.63
CA SER A 59 -16.98 9.11 2.00
C SER A 59 -17.29 8.22 0.80
N SER A 60 -17.65 6.97 1.07
CA SER A 60 -18.17 6.07 0.03
C SER A 60 -19.50 6.56 -0.50
N PRO A 61 -19.72 6.57 -1.82
CA PRO A 61 -21.05 6.82 -2.40
C PRO A 61 -21.99 5.63 -2.21
N LEU A 62 -21.48 4.45 -1.86
CA LEU A 62 -22.24 3.23 -1.65
C LEU A 62 -22.46 3.00 -0.14
N PRO A 63 -23.63 2.48 0.26
CA PRO A 63 -23.88 2.07 1.65
C PRO A 63 -23.11 0.79 1.98
N PRO A 64 -22.68 0.60 3.25
CA PRO A 64 -22.01 -0.63 3.69
C PRO A 64 -23.03 -1.74 3.99
N ASP A 65 -23.96 -1.99 3.08
CA ASP A 65 -24.95 -3.05 3.16
C ASP A 65 -24.39 -4.41 2.71
N GLU A 66 -25.15 -5.48 2.98
CA GLU A 66 -24.72 -6.85 2.69
C GLU A 66 -24.43 -7.08 1.21
N THR A 67 -25.18 -6.45 0.32
CA THR A 67 -25.00 -6.57 -1.14
C THR A 67 -23.65 -6.02 -1.57
N ASN A 68 -23.30 -4.82 -1.11
CA ASN A 68 -22.03 -4.19 -1.41
C ASN A 68 -20.84 -4.92 -0.73
N LEU A 69 -21.03 -5.40 0.49
CA LEU A 69 -20.02 -6.19 1.19
C LEU A 69 -19.77 -7.55 0.51
N LEU A 70 -20.81 -8.23 0.01
CA LEU A 70 -20.68 -9.47 -0.78
C LEU A 70 -19.95 -9.23 -2.11
N ALA A 71 -20.27 -8.12 -2.79
CA ALA A 71 -19.54 -7.74 -4.01
C ALA A 71 -18.07 -7.44 -3.70
N GLY A 72 -17.79 -6.73 -2.62
CA GLY A 72 -16.43 -6.49 -2.13
C GLY A 72 -15.66 -7.77 -1.80
N ALA A 73 -16.35 -8.77 -1.19
CA ALA A 73 -15.75 -10.08 -0.90
C ALA A 73 -15.31 -10.82 -2.18
N LYS A 74 -16.10 -10.74 -3.24
CA LYS A 74 -15.73 -11.30 -4.55
C LYS A 74 -14.49 -10.61 -5.13
N VAL A 75 -14.43 -9.29 -5.04
CA VAL A 75 -13.26 -8.51 -5.48
C VAL A 75 -12.03 -8.88 -4.65
N TYR A 76 -12.16 -8.95 -3.33
CA TYR A 76 -11.06 -9.30 -2.43
C TYR A 76 -10.46 -10.66 -2.77
N ARG A 77 -11.28 -11.69 -2.92
CA ARG A 77 -10.83 -13.03 -3.29
C ARG A 77 -10.12 -13.07 -4.65
N ALA A 78 -10.65 -12.35 -5.61
CA ALA A 78 -10.11 -12.36 -6.97
C ALA A 78 -8.79 -11.58 -7.11
N GLN A 79 -8.60 -10.50 -6.34
CA GLN A 79 -7.54 -9.54 -6.59
C GLN A 79 -6.59 -9.31 -5.41
N CYS A 80 -7.02 -9.56 -4.18
CA CYS A 80 -6.29 -9.13 -2.99
C CYS A 80 -5.75 -10.31 -2.16
N GLU A 81 -6.52 -11.41 -2.08
CA GLU A 81 -6.27 -12.55 -1.20
C GLU A 81 -4.90 -13.20 -1.44
N LEU A 82 -4.47 -13.31 -2.69
CA LEU A 82 -3.17 -13.89 -3.05
C LEU A 82 -2.01 -13.23 -2.29
N CYS A 83 -2.09 -11.91 -2.11
CA CYS A 83 -1.04 -11.13 -1.46
C CYS A 83 -1.34 -10.84 0.02
N HIS A 84 -2.61 -10.62 0.38
CA HIS A 84 -2.99 -10.21 1.73
C HIS A 84 -3.51 -11.34 2.63
N GLY A 85 -3.73 -12.53 2.07
CA GLY A 85 -4.23 -13.71 2.77
C GLY A 85 -5.74 -13.74 2.92
N ALA A 86 -6.29 -14.94 3.14
CA ALA A 86 -7.69 -15.16 3.50
C ALA A 86 -7.96 -14.80 4.97
N PRO A 87 -9.24 -14.67 5.38
CA PRO A 87 -9.60 -14.52 6.78
C PRO A 87 -9.04 -15.67 7.63
N GLY A 88 -8.37 -15.32 8.73
CA GLY A 88 -7.70 -16.30 9.59
C GLY A 88 -6.30 -16.73 9.15
N GLU A 89 -5.90 -16.43 7.91
CA GLU A 89 -4.64 -16.88 7.33
C GLU A 89 -3.63 -15.73 7.17
N ALA A 90 -2.36 -16.06 7.31
CA ALA A 90 -1.29 -15.13 6.97
C ALA A 90 -1.06 -15.14 5.44
N PRO A 91 -0.56 -14.05 4.85
CA PRO A 91 -0.15 -14.02 3.46
C PRO A 91 1.07 -14.94 3.25
N THR A 92 0.84 -16.16 2.81
CA THR A 92 1.85 -17.21 2.68
C THR A 92 2.19 -17.57 1.24
N SER A 93 1.56 -16.91 0.26
CA SER A 93 1.88 -17.14 -1.15
C SER A 93 3.36 -16.86 -1.43
N PRO A 94 4.01 -17.57 -2.38
CA PRO A 94 5.39 -17.25 -2.78
C PRO A 94 5.57 -15.80 -3.18
N ALA A 95 4.57 -15.21 -3.86
CA ALA A 95 4.57 -13.80 -4.23
C ALA A 95 4.63 -12.89 -3.01
N ALA A 96 3.72 -13.08 -2.03
CA ALA A 96 3.68 -12.28 -0.81
C ALA A 96 4.97 -12.39 0.01
N ARG A 97 5.55 -13.59 0.09
CA ARG A 97 6.83 -13.80 0.79
C ARG A 97 8.02 -13.12 0.13
N GLY A 98 7.98 -12.97 -1.20
CA GLY A 98 9.06 -12.34 -1.98
C GLY A 98 8.95 -10.82 -2.10
N MET A 99 7.87 -10.19 -1.62
CA MET A 99 7.70 -8.74 -1.70
C MET A 99 8.45 -7.98 -0.62
N PHE A 100 8.88 -6.77 -0.95
CA PHE A 100 9.37 -5.79 0.01
C PHE A 100 8.72 -4.41 -0.27
N PRO A 101 8.11 -3.79 0.76
CA PRO A 101 7.74 -4.40 2.05
C PRO A 101 6.76 -5.57 1.89
N ARG A 102 6.70 -6.46 2.88
CA ARG A 102 5.73 -7.56 2.85
C ARG A 102 4.30 -7.01 2.93
N PRO A 103 3.35 -7.58 2.15
CA PRO A 103 1.95 -7.21 2.27
C PRO A 103 1.43 -7.44 3.68
N PRO A 104 0.72 -6.46 4.28
CA PRO A 104 0.11 -6.66 5.58
C PRO A 104 -1.10 -7.59 5.46
N ARG A 105 -1.43 -8.29 6.56
CA ARG A 105 -2.70 -8.98 6.69
C ARG A 105 -3.82 -7.95 6.82
N LEU A 106 -4.86 -8.04 6.00
CA LEU A 106 -5.98 -7.10 5.99
C LEU A 106 -7.25 -7.65 6.69
N MET A 107 -7.33 -8.98 6.87
CA MET A 107 -8.49 -9.64 7.46
C MET A 107 -8.20 -10.11 8.89
N PRO A 108 -9.23 -10.26 9.75
CA PRO A 108 -9.09 -10.79 11.10
C PRO A 108 -8.30 -12.12 11.13
N PRO A 109 -7.59 -12.42 12.24
CA PRO A 109 -7.56 -11.71 13.52
C PRO A 109 -6.64 -10.48 13.57
N ALA A 110 -5.98 -10.10 12.47
CA ALA A 110 -5.23 -8.85 12.43
C ALA A 110 -6.18 -7.64 12.42
N LYS A 111 -5.74 -6.50 12.96
CA LYS A 111 -6.50 -5.25 12.95
C LYS A 111 -6.76 -4.77 11.50
N GLY A 112 -5.86 -5.11 10.59
CA GLY A 112 -5.97 -4.72 9.18
C GLY A 112 -5.99 -3.21 9.01
N VAL A 113 -7.03 -2.71 8.35
CA VAL A 113 -7.26 -1.29 8.06
C VAL A 113 -8.65 -0.82 8.53
N THR A 114 -9.22 -1.49 9.52
CA THR A 114 -10.57 -1.19 10.03
C THR A 114 -10.67 0.15 10.76
N ASP A 115 -9.55 0.74 11.14
CA ASP A 115 -9.44 2.07 11.74
C ASP A 115 -9.02 3.16 10.73
N ASP A 116 -8.67 2.78 9.50
CA ASP A 116 -8.37 3.75 8.45
C ASP A 116 -9.66 4.36 7.89
N PRO A 117 -9.68 5.64 7.50
CA PRO A 117 -10.80 6.21 6.76
C PRO A 117 -11.06 5.46 5.44
N VAL A 118 -12.32 5.23 5.08
CA VAL A 118 -12.67 4.50 3.85
C VAL A 118 -12.08 5.13 2.58
N GLY A 119 -11.97 6.45 2.55
CA GLY A 119 -11.34 7.19 1.45
C GLY A 119 -9.85 6.88 1.30
N GLU A 120 -9.15 6.69 2.43
CA GLU A 120 -7.75 6.26 2.43
C GLU A 120 -7.60 4.83 1.87
N ILE A 121 -8.47 3.90 2.31
CA ILE A 121 -8.49 2.53 1.81
C ILE A 121 -8.74 2.54 0.30
N CYS A 122 -9.76 3.27 -0.16
CA CYS A 122 -10.10 3.40 -1.57
C CYS A 122 -8.97 4.02 -2.39
N TRP A 123 -8.28 5.03 -1.86
CA TRP A 123 -7.12 5.64 -2.52
C TRP A 123 -5.99 4.62 -2.73
N LYS A 124 -5.66 3.83 -1.69
CA LYS A 124 -4.62 2.80 -1.76
C LYS A 124 -4.97 1.72 -2.79
N VAL A 125 -6.22 1.27 -2.83
CA VAL A 125 -6.67 0.27 -3.82
C VAL A 125 -6.63 0.85 -5.23
N ARG A 126 -7.14 2.04 -5.43
CA ARG A 126 -7.17 2.71 -6.73
C ARG A 126 -5.78 2.91 -7.33
N ASN A 127 -4.89 3.55 -6.55
CA ASN A 127 -3.61 4.06 -7.04
C ASN A 127 -2.46 3.08 -6.87
N GLY A 128 -2.63 2.03 -6.04
CA GLY A 128 -1.52 1.21 -5.60
C GLY A 128 -0.54 1.99 -4.72
N ILE A 129 0.57 1.36 -4.37
CA ILE A 129 1.62 2.00 -3.55
C ILE A 129 2.95 1.81 -4.26
N ARG A 130 3.49 2.92 -4.78
CA ARG A 130 4.76 2.92 -5.52
C ARG A 130 5.91 2.34 -4.71
N LEU A 131 6.81 1.62 -5.37
CA LEU A 131 7.95 0.90 -4.78
C LEU A 131 7.56 -0.20 -3.80
N THR A 132 6.31 -0.70 -3.91
CA THR A 132 5.84 -1.91 -3.24
C THR A 132 5.31 -2.90 -4.27
N GLY A 133 4.90 -4.08 -3.82
CA GLY A 133 4.22 -5.06 -4.68
C GLY A 133 2.73 -4.77 -4.91
N MET A 134 2.16 -3.71 -4.32
CA MET A 134 0.74 -3.39 -4.47
C MET A 134 0.46 -2.61 -5.77
N PRO A 135 -0.21 -3.20 -6.76
CA PRO A 135 -0.52 -2.52 -8.02
C PRO A 135 -1.68 -1.54 -7.87
N ALA A 136 -1.83 -0.64 -8.84
CA ALA A 136 -3.01 0.18 -9.00
C ALA A 136 -4.14 -0.63 -9.66
N PHE A 137 -5.36 -0.53 -9.13
CA PHE A 137 -6.54 -1.24 -9.65
C PHE A 137 -7.50 -0.33 -10.43
N GLU A 138 -7.20 0.95 -10.63
CA GLU A 138 -8.06 1.90 -11.36
C GLU A 138 -8.44 1.42 -12.76
N GLY A 139 -7.52 0.76 -13.49
CA GLY A 139 -7.79 0.21 -14.82
C GLY A 139 -8.41 -1.19 -14.84
N ALA A 140 -8.45 -1.89 -13.69
CA ALA A 140 -8.89 -3.28 -13.57
C ALA A 140 -10.24 -3.43 -12.86
N LEU A 141 -10.62 -2.47 -12.02
CA LEU A 141 -11.86 -2.46 -11.25
C LEU A 141 -12.71 -1.25 -11.63
N THR A 142 -14.04 -1.41 -11.59
CA THR A 142 -14.97 -0.29 -11.71
C THR A 142 -14.96 0.58 -10.46
N GLU A 143 -15.51 1.80 -10.55
CA GLU A 143 -15.65 2.69 -9.40
C GLU A 143 -16.38 2.01 -8.23
N ASP A 144 -17.50 1.33 -8.52
CA ASP A 144 -18.26 0.63 -7.50
C ASP A 144 -17.43 -0.49 -6.85
N GLN A 145 -16.68 -1.27 -7.64
CA GLN A 145 -15.83 -2.34 -7.11
C GLN A 145 -14.70 -1.81 -6.21
N LEU A 146 -14.11 -0.65 -6.55
CA LEU A 146 -13.12 0.01 -5.70
C LEU A 146 -13.72 0.37 -4.33
N TRP A 147 -14.95 0.94 -4.32
CA TRP A 147 -15.63 1.26 -3.08
C TRP A 147 -16.13 0.04 -2.32
N GLN A 148 -16.66 -0.98 -3.02
CA GLN A 148 -17.14 -2.22 -2.41
C GLN A 148 -16.06 -2.97 -1.66
N VAL A 149 -14.87 -3.13 -2.25
CA VAL A 149 -13.75 -3.76 -1.54
C VAL A 149 -13.24 -2.89 -0.39
N SER A 150 -13.27 -1.57 -0.54
CA SER A 150 -12.88 -0.66 0.54
C SER A 150 -13.84 -0.72 1.73
N LEU A 151 -15.15 -0.79 1.47
CA LEU A 151 -16.17 -1.00 2.50
C LEU A 151 -16.03 -2.35 3.20
N LEU A 152 -15.74 -3.41 2.44
CA LEU A 152 -15.45 -4.72 3.01
C LEU A 152 -14.28 -4.66 4.00
N LEU A 153 -13.18 -4.02 3.61
CA LEU A 153 -11.98 -3.89 4.44
C LEU A 153 -12.22 -3.02 5.67
N LEU A 154 -12.95 -1.92 5.53
CA LEU A 154 -13.37 -1.09 6.66
C LEU A 154 -14.19 -1.86 7.70
N LYS A 155 -15.02 -2.81 7.24
CA LYS A 155 -15.92 -3.61 8.07
C LYS A 155 -15.39 -5.02 8.37
N ALA A 156 -14.12 -5.30 8.09
CA ALA A 156 -13.57 -6.66 8.16
C ALA A 156 -13.72 -7.35 9.52
N ASP A 157 -13.80 -6.60 10.62
CA ASP A 157 -14.02 -7.08 11.98
C ASP A 157 -15.50 -7.34 12.33
N GLN A 158 -16.45 -6.81 11.53
CA GLN A 158 -17.92 -6.81 11.82
C GLN A 158 -18.73 -7.33 10.62
N LEU A 159 -18.16 -8.23 9.81
CA LEU A 159 -18.85 -8.75 8.63
C LEU A 159 -20.03 -9.65 9.00
N PRO A 160 -21.17 -9.57 8.26
CA PRO A 160 -22.25 -10.55 8.32
C PRO A 160 -21.77 -11.98 8.00
N ASP A 161 -22.44 -12.99 8.55
CA ASP A 161 -22.01 -14.38 8.38
C ASP A 161 -22.05 -14.84 6.92
N GLN A 162 -23.00 -14.33 6.11
CA GLN A 162 -23.06 -14.59 4.69
C GLN A 162 -21.81 -14.04 3.96
N VAL A 163 -21.34 -12.84 4.32
CA VAL A 163 -20.13 -12.24 3.76
C VAL A 163 -18.88 -13.01 4.21
N LYS A 164 -18.82 -13.43 5.50
CA LYS A 164 -17.73 -14.32 5.98
C LYS A 164 -17.70 -15.64 5.22
N GLY A 165 -18.88 -16.20 4.90
CA GLY A 165 -19.00 -17.40 4.08
C GLY A 165 -18.44 -17.22 2.67
N ALA A 166 -18.67 -16.08 2.06
CA ALA A 166 -18.17 -15.75 0.73
C ALA A 166 -16.65 -15.53 0.65
N LEU A 167 -15.99 -15.33 1.79
CA LEU A 167 -14.54 -15.17 1.91
C LEU A 167 -13.80 -16.50 2.20
N ARG A 168 -14.50 -17.60 2.37
CA ARG A 168 -13.97 -18.97 2.55
C ARG A 168 -14.00 -19.71 1.21
#